data_e88084b4dda83d75d102f5b70e09752c
#
_entry.id   e88084b4dda83d75d102f5b70e09752c
#
_cell.length_a   1.000
_cell.length_b   1.000
_cell.length_c   1.000
_cell.angle_alpha   90.00
_cell.angle_beta   90.00
_cell.angle_gamma   90.00
#
_symmetry.space_group_name_H-M   'P 1'
#
loop_
_entity.id
_entity.type
_entity.pdbx_description
1 polymer ?
#
loop_
_entity_poly.entity_id
_entity_poly.type
_entity_poly.pdbx_seq_one_letter_code
_entity_poly.pdbx_strand_id
1 'polypeptide(L)'
;KDMFITIAASAILALSLCGCGKKAVVFPAPEGVAKSEHYDICADGQNVFAYATYRMDWNSKEKIANSPVAPLAFCIFDFEKDANVELKLPKGIIKNPSDAVVRPLALGIKPAVDLSNPNFDRVSLSLPRPNNYTFDPRGDGTCALHIFTNAPEKSRPDKNDPNVIYLGAGVHKIDKMKLDSNKTLYLEGGAVLLCSPKEKKGIYKVNGIELNNMKEPITLVDAENVTICGRGIISCAGSLQRGERMTPFRIRGVKNLTLRDIAIIEASEWNVSLYGAKDVLIDGLRILSYYVNS
;
A
#
# COMPACT_ATOMS: atom_id res chain seq x y z
N LYS A 1 -24.79 -34.75 -37.18
CA LYS A 1 -23.65 -34.07 -37.88
C LYS A 1 -23.31 -32.83 -37.01
N ASP A 2 -22.51 -33.04 -36.03
CA ASP A 2 -22.07 -32.01 -35.11
C ASP A 2 -20.72 -31.48 -35.58
N MET A 3 -20.69 -30.20 -35.84
CA MET A 3 -19.49 -29.50 -36.28
C MET A 3 -18.82 -28.86 -35.04
N PHE A 4 -17.76 -29.48 -34.55
CA PHE A 4 -16.93 -28.93 -33.50
C PHE A 4 -16.04 -27.82 -34.07
N ILE A 5 -16.24 -26.61 -33.59
CA ILE A 5 -15.36 -25.47 -33.86
C ILE A 5 -14.25 -25.48 -32.80
N THR A 6 -13.07 -25.85 -33.20
CA THR A 6 -11.86 -25.76 -32.37
C THR A 6 -11.31 -24.34 -32.45
N ILE A 7 -11.40 -23.59 -31.36
CA ILE A 7 -10.74 -22.28 -31.23
C ILE A 7 -9.29 -22.54 -30.83
N ALA A 8 -8.37 -22.35 -31.74
CA ALA A 8 -6.93 -22.35 -31.45
C ALA A 8 -6.54 -21.01 -30.77
N ALA A 9 -6.20 -21.09 -29.51
CA ALA A 9 -5.61 -19.95 -28.79
C ALA A 9 -4.13 -19.82 -29.21
N SER A 10 -3.82 -18.83 -30.05
CA SER A 10 -2.45 -18.49 -30.41
C SER A 10 -1.78 -17.75 -29.26
N ALA A 11 -0.96 -18.45 -28.49
CA ALA A 11 -0.05 -17.85 -27.53
C ALA A 11 1.09 -17.16 -28.30
N ILE A 12 1.07 -15.83 -28.35
CA ILE A 12 2.21 -15.06 -28.86
C ILE A 12 3.30 -15.07 -27.79
N LEU A 13 4.28 -15.91 -27.99
CA LEU A 13 5.51 -15.98 -27.19
C LEU A 13 6.41 -14.80 -27.61
N ALA A 14 6.32 -13.68 -26.89
CA ALA A 14 7.28 -12.59 -27.05
C ALA A 14 8.59 -13.00 -26.36
N LEU A 15 9.57 -13.47 -27.13
CA LEU A 15 10.95 -13.61 -26.65
C LEU A 15 11.52 -12.21 -26.41
N SER A 16 11.54 -11.74 -25.19
CA SER A 16 12.37 -10.62 -24.79
C SER A 16 13.79 -11.13 -24.55
N LEU A 17 14.75 -10.64 -25.31
CA LEU A 17 16.18 -10.80 -25.04
C LEU A 17 16.49 -10.12 -23.71
N CYS A 18 16.61 -10.90 -22.65
CA CYS A 18 16.83 -10.43 -21.31
C CYS A 18 18.33 -10.40 -21.02
N GLY A 19 18.88 -9.17 -20.89
CA GLY A 19 20.17 -8.99 -20.22
C GLY A 19 20.08 -9.51 -18.78
N CYS A 20 21.13 -10.18 -18.31
CA CYS A 20 21.23 -10.83 -17.00
C CYS A 20 21.36 -9.80 -15.86
N GLY A 21 20.33 -8.95 -15.65
CA GLY A 21 20.16 -8.11 -14.47
C GLY A 21 19.14 -8.76 -13.53
N LYS A 22 19.34 -8.68 -12.23
CA LYS A 22 18.35 -9.15 -11.25
C LYS A 22 17.06 -8.34 -11.46
N LYS A 23 15.98 -9.04 -11.80
CA LYS A 23 14.68 -8.42 -12.07
C LYS A 23 14.03 -7.94 -10.77
N ALA A 24 13.16 -6.95 -10.89
CA ALA A 24 12.27 -6.58 -9.80
C ALA A 24 11.48 -7.79 -9.27
N VAL A 25 11.26 -7.84 -7.97
CA VAL A 25 10.39 -8.84 -7.32
C VAL A 25 9.03 -8.22 -7.14
N VAL A 26 8.07 -8.66 -7.92
CA VAL A 26 6.69 -8.17 -7.86
C VAL A 26 5.82 -9.11 -7.03
N PHE A 27 4.78 -8.56 -6.41
CA PHE A 27 3.90 -9.30 -5.52
C PHE A 27 2.56 -9.58 -6.20
N PRO A 28 1.89 -10.71 -5.85
CA PRO A 28 0.58 -11.03 -6.39
C PRO A 28 -0.45 -9.93 -6.11
N ALA A 29 -1.32 -9.68 -7.08
CA ALA A 29 -2.45 -8.78 -6.91
C ALA A 29 -3.45 -9.40 -5.92
N PRO A 30 -3.82 -8.72 -4.82
CA PRO A 30 -4.80 -9.25 -3.88
C PRO A 30 -6.21 -9.15 -4.49
N GLU A 31 -6.92 -10.27 -4.52
CA GLU A 31 -8.29 -10.32 -5.04
C GLU A 31 -9.23 -9.46 -4.18
N GLY A 32 -10.11 -8.69 -4.83
CA GLY A 32 -11.09 -7.83 -4.16
C GLY A 32 -10.55 -6.52 -3.59
N VAL A 33 -9.27 -6.22 -3.80
CA VAL A 33 -8.70 -4.90 -3.46
C VAL A 33 -8.79 -3.97 -4.66
N ALA A 34 -9.15 -2.70 -4.41
CA ALA A 34 -9.32 -1.72 -5.47
C ALA A 34 -7.99 -1.43 -6.19
N LYS A 35 -7.97 -1.66 -7.50
CA LYS A 35 -6.88 -1.26 -8.39
C LYS A 35 -7.06 0.20 -8.79
N SER A 36 -5.97 0.94 -8.90
CA SER A 36 -5.98 2.28 -9.48
C SER A 36 -6.41 2.25 -10.95
N GLU A 37 -7.32 3.14 -11.33
CA GLU A 37 -7.71 3.36 -12.73
C GLU A 37 -6.76 4.34 -13.45
N HIS A 38 -5.83 4.96 -12.72
CA HIS A 38 -4.96 5.99 -13.24
C HIS A 38 -3.54 5.52 -13.55
N TYR A 39 -3.18 4.31 -13.11
CA TYR A 39 -1.83 3.81 -13.32
C TYR A 39 -1.83 2.34 -13.71
N ASP A 40 -1.21 2.03 -14.86
CA ASP A 40 -0.64 0.72 -15.12
C ASP A 40 0.87 0.82 -14.95
N ILE A 41 1.43 -0.10 -14.19
CA ILE A 41 2.83 -0.05 -13.75
C ILE A 41 3.54 -1.33 -14.20
N CYS A 42 4.72 -1.14 -14.78
CA CYS A 42 5.61 -2.24 -15.14
C CYS A 42 7.00 -1.94 -14.57
N ALA A 43 7.57 -2.85 -13.79
CA ALA A 43 8.93 -2.78 -13.27
C ALA A 43 9.77 -3.90 -13.87
N ASP A 44 10.85 -3.57 -14.59
CA ASP A 44 11.72 -4.50 -15.29
C ASP A 44 10.96 -5.55 -16.15
N GLY A 45 9.93 -5.10 -16.85
CA GLY A 45 9.09 -5.95 -17.71
C GLY A 45 8.01 -6.76 -16.96
N GLN A 46 7.84 -6.59 -15.66
CA GLN A 46 6.84 -7.27 -14.85
C GLN A 46 5.73 -6.32 -14.39
N ASN A 47 4.47 -6.73 -14.53
CA ASN A 47 3.32 -5.93 -14.09
C ASN A 47 3.29 -5.82 -12.55
N VAL A 48 3.19 -4.59 -12.04
CA VAL A 48 3.08 -4.29 -10.62
C VAL A 48 1.66 -3.84 -10.32
N PHE A 49 1.06 -4.37 -9.26
CA PHE A 49 -0.28 -3.95 -8.85
C PHE A 49 -0.28 -2.53 -8.31
N ALA A 50 -1.07 -1.67 -8.93
CA ALA A 50 -1.29 -0.31 -8.48
C ALA A 50 -2.51 -0.26 -7.56
N TYR A 51 -2.30 -0.05 -6.28
CA TYR A 51 -3.38 0.11 -5.29
C TYR A 51 -4.03 1.48 -5.44
N ALA A 52 -5.37 1.52 -5.43
CA ALA A 52 -6.09 2.78 -5.35
C ALA A 52 -6.03 3.34 -3.92
N THR A 53 -5.81 4.64 -3.81
CA THR A 53 -5.99 5.41 -2.58
C THR A 53 -6.45 6.82 -2.95
N TYR A 54 -6.70 7.68 -1.95
CA TYR A 54 -7.37 8.95 -2.20
C TYR A 54 -6.75 10.06 -1.34
N ARG A 55 -6.91 11.29 -1.79
CA ARG A 55 -6.65 12.50 -1.01
C ARG A 55 -7.96 13.17 -0.68
N MET A 56 -8.16 13.58 0.58
CA MET A 56 -9.29 14.43 0.95
C MET A 56 -9.02 15.91 0.64
N ASP A 57 -10.06 16.61 0.20
CA ASP A 57 -10.05 18.06 0.16
C ASP A 57 -10.65 18.62 1.46
N TRP A 58 -9.82 19.26 2.25
CA TRP A 58 -10.19 19.93 3.49
C TRP A 58 -11.10 21.14 3.29
N ASN A 59 -11.05 21.75 2.13
CA ASN A 59 -11.80 22.95 1.79
C ASN A 59 -13.19 22.63 1.24
N SER A 60 -13.50 21.38 0.93
CA SER A 60 -14.82 21.01 0.47
C SER A 60 -15.83 21.13 1.61
N LYS A 61 -16.94 21.82 1.36
CA LYS A 61 -18.06 21.95 2.33
C LYS A 61 -18.75 20.62 2.62
N GLU A 62 -18.48 19.61 1.84
CA GLU A 62 -18.93 18.22 2.00
C GLU A 62 -18.02 17.47 2.97
N LYS A 63 -18.05 17.86 4.20
CA LYS A 63 -17.09 17.56 5.28
C LYS A 63 -16.92 16.10 5.67
N ILE A 64 -17.60 15.14 5.11
CA ILE A 64 -17.54 13.74 5.59
C ILE A 64 -17.70 12.75 4.46
N ALA A 65 -18.16 13.19 3.37
CA ALA A 65 -18.55 12.26 2.34
C ALA A 65 -17.38 12.01 1.40
N ASN A 66 -16.85 10.88 1.46
CA ASN A 66 -16.89 9.91 0.38
C ASN A 66 -16.51 10.42 -1.04
N SER A 67 -16.08 11.66 -1.22
CA SER A 67 -15.57 12.14 -2.49
C SER A 67 -14.07 12.30 -2.43
N PRO A 68 -13.31 11.33 -2.89
CA PRO A 68 -11.88 11.47 -3.09
C PRO A 68 -11.64 12.59 -4.11
N VAL A 69 -11.07 13.69 -3.68
CA VAL A 69 -10.87 14.88 -4.51
C VAL A 69 -9.79 14.68 -5.55
N ALA A 70 -8.85 13.82 -5.25
CA ALA A 70 -7.82 13.44 -6.19
C ALA A 70 -7.47 11.97 -6.03
N PRO A 71 -7.52 11.17 -7.08
CA PRO A 71 -7.09 9.80 -7.03
C PRO A 71 -5.57 9.76 -6.84
N LEU A 72 -5.16 9.14 -5.76
CA LEU A 72 -3.79 8.76 -5.53
C LEU A 72 -3.64 7.26 -5.77
N ALA A 73 -2.44 6.84 -6.02
CA ALA A 73 -2.12 5.42 -6.12
C ALA A 73 -0.82 5.12 -5.38
N PHE A 74 -0.64 3.85 -5.03
CA PHE A 74 0.66 3.38 -4.59
C PHE A 74 0.93 1.98 -5.12
N CYS A 75 2.19 1.61 -5.14
CA CYS A 75 2.61 0.24 -5.45
C CYS A 75 3.75 -0.19 -4.54
N ILE A 76 3.93 -1.51 -4.41
CA ILE A 76 4.98 -2.11 -3.60
C ILE A 76 5.66 -3.19 -4.43
N PHE A 77 6.98 -3.12 -4.56
CA PHE A 77 7.81 -4.16 -5.14
C PHE A 77 9.24 -4.06 -4.61
N ASP A 78 10.03 -5.12 -4.74
CA ASP A 78 11.41 -5.12 -4.30
C ASP A 78 12.36 -5.16 -5.49
N PHE A 79 13.56 -4.57 -5.35
CA PHE A 79 14.66 -4.71 -6.29
C PHE A 79 16.00 -4.46 -5.56
N GLU A 80 17.10 -4.92 -6.12
CA GLU A 80 18.41 -4.79 -5.46
C GLU A 80 19.14 -3.52 -5.89
N LYS A 81 19.26 -3.30 -7.18
CA LYS A 81 19.95 -2.18 -7.82
C LYS A 81 19.24 -1.84 -9.11
N ASP A 82 19.12 -0.56 -9.41
CA ASP A 82 18.62 -0.04 -10.68
C ASP A 82 17.37 -0.77 -11.21
N ALA A 83 16.21 -0.17 -11.06
CA ALA A 83 14.99 -0.68 -11.64
C ALA A 83 14.44 0.29 -12.68
N ASN A 84 14.02 -0.24 -13.83
CA ASN A 84 13.32 0.53 -14.84
C ASN A 84 11.82 0.38 -14.64
N VAL A 85 11.15 1.51 -14.43
CA VAL A 85 9.70 1.55 -14.21
C VAL A 85 9.03 2.27 -15.36
N GLU A 86 8.10 1.59 -16.02
CA GLU A 86 7.22 2.17 -17.03
C GLU A 86 5.83 2.38 -16.44
N LEU A 87 5.29 3.57 -16.66
CA LEU A 87 3.97 3.96 -16.24
C LEU A 87 3.12 4.28 -17.47
N LYS A 88 1.87 3.83 -17.47
CA LYS A 88 0.84 4.32 -18.39
C LYS A 88 -0.25 5.01 -17.57
N LEU A 89 -0.62 6.19 -18.00
CA LEU A 89 -1.65 7.02 -17.39
C LEU A 89 -2.74 7.34 -18.43
N PRO A 90 -3.99 7.56 -18.03
CA PRO A 90 -5.01 8.10 -18.92
C PRO A 90 -4.53 9.38 -19.59
N LYS A 91 -4.89 9.56 -20.85
CA LYS A 91 -4.50 10.73 -21.64
C LYS A 91 -4.92 12.04 -20.98
N GLY A 92 -3.98 12.99 -20.92
CA GLY A 92 -4.22 14.34 -20.40
C GLY A 92 -4.04 14.47 -18.87
N ILE A 93 -3.62 13.44 -18.17
CA ILE A 93 -3.19 13.56 -16.77
C ILE A 93 -1.94 14.45 -16.69
N ILE A 94 -0.98 14.24 -17.60
CA ILE A 94 0.21 15.08 -17.72
C ILE A 94 -0.12 16.19 -18.72
N LYS A 95 -0.26 17.42 -18.23
CA LYS A 95 -0.54 18.58 -19.08
C LYS A 95 0.74 19.11 -19.71
N ASN A 96 1.79 19.19 -18.92
CA ASN A 96 3.08 19.69 -19.34
C ASN A 96 4.19 18.76 -18.81
N PRO A 97 5.02 18.16 -19.67
CA PRO A 97 6.09 17.25 -19.24
C PRO A 97 7.06 17.85 -18.23
N SER A 98 7.28 19.16 -18.26
CA SER A 98 8.17 19.86 -17.32
C SER A 98 7.63 19.91 -15.89
N ASP A 99 6.32 19.71 -15.68
CA ASP A 99 5.70 19.74 -14.36
C ASP A 99 5.81 18.38 -13.64
N ALA A 100 6.05 17.33 -14.43
CA ALA A 100 6.19 15.99 -13.87
C ALA A 100 7.50 15.86 -13.09
N VAL A 101 7.40 15.41 -11.84
CA VAL A 101 8.55 15.30 -10.95
C VAL A 101 8.58 13.96 -10.22
N VAL A 102 9.79 13.54 -9.84
CA VAL A 102 10.00 12.37 -8.96
C VAL A 102 10.63 12.84 -7.65
N ARG A 103 10.02 12.48 -6.54
CA ARG A 103 10.56 12.75 -5.21
C ARG A 103 11.17 11.48 -4.60
N PRO A 104 12.24 11.58 -3.76
CA PRO A 104 12.89 12.82 -3.28
C PRO A 104 13.66 13.55 -4.38
N LEU A 105 13.48 14.87 -4.46
CA LEU A 105 14.13 15.71 -5.48
C LEU A 105 15.67 15.64 -5.42
N ALA A 106 16.23 15.39 -4.24
CA ALA A 106 17.67 15.24 -4.03
C ALA A 106 18.30 14.09 -4.81
N LEU A 107 17.50 13.12 -5.29
CA LEU A 107 18.01 12.03 -6.13
C LEU A 107 18.15 12.43 -7.62
N GLY A 108 17.65 13.59 -8.01
CA GLY A 108 17.80 14.10 -9.36
C GLY A 108 17.14 13.26 -10.46
N ILE A 109 16.19 12.38 -10.11
CA ILE A 109 15.51 11.49 -11.06
C ILE A 109 14.58 12.34 -11.93
N LYS A 110 14.83 12.31 -13.24
CA LYS A 110 14.00 12.99 -14.24
C LYS A 110 13.09 11.97 -14.92
N PRO A 111 11.76 12.15 -14.87
CA PRO A 111 10.85 11.31 -15.63
C PRO A 111 11.02 11.56 -17.13
N ALA A 112 11.14 10.51 -17.93
CA ALA A 112 11.04 10.60 -19.38
C ALA A 112 9.56 10.48 -19.78
N VAL A 113 8.96 11.59 -20.19
CA VAL A 113 7.52 11.68 -20.50
C VAL A 113 7.32 11.62 -22.02
N ASP A 114 6.47 10.72 -22.47
CA ASP A 114 6.05 10.58 -23.86
C ASP A 114 4.53 10.78 -23.98
N LEU A 115 4.13 11.86 -24.64
CA LEU A 115 2.73 12.22 -24.89
C LEU A 115 2.28 11.95 -26.34
N SER A 116 3.08 11.26 -27.15
CA SER A 116 2.80 11.02 -28.56
C SER A 116 1.63 10.08 -28.81
N ASN A 117 1.37 9.15 -27.88
CA ASN A 117 0.25 8.22 -28.01
C ASN A 117 -1.10 8.95 -27.79
N PRO A 118 -2.10 8.78 -28.67
CA PRO A 118 -3.38 9.48 -28.55
C PRO A 118 -4.27 8.99 -27.39
N ASN A 119 -4.05 7.77 -26.88
CA ASN A 119 -4.94 7.12 -25.92
C ASN A 119 -4.43 7.17 -24.47
N PHE A 120 -3.12 7.33 -24.28
CA PHE A 120 -2.50 7.34 -22.95
C PHE A 120 -1.20 8.15 -22.93
N ASP A 121 -0.81 8.60 -21.76
CA ASP A 121 0.50 9.18 -21.49
C ASP A 121 1.45 8.08 -20.99
N ARG A 122 2.71 8.10 -21.42
CA ARG A 122 3.74 7.15 -20.97
C ARG A 122 4.83 7.89 -20.21
N VAL A 123 5.32 7.25 -19.15
CA VAL A 123 6.46 7.76 -18.39
C VAL A 123 7.43 6.63 -18.11
N SER A 124 8.72 6.89 -18.32
CA SER A 124 9.78 5.96 -17.95
C SER A 124 10.62 6.58 -16.83
N LEU A 125 10.89 5.79 -15.80
CA LEU A 125 11.70 6.15 -14.63
C LEU A 125 12.84 5.15 -14.48
N SER A 126 14.04 5.65 -14.16
CA SER A 126 15.14 4.79 -13.70
C SER A 126 15.37 5.05 -12.23
N LEU A 127 15.09 4.04 -11.40
CA LEU A 127 15.21 4.10 -9.95
C LEU A 127 16.58 3.53 -9.54
N PRO A 128 17.49 4.33 -8.97
CA PRO A 128 18.88 3.90 -8.77
C PRO A 128 19.09 2.95 -7.58
N ARG A 129 18.15 2.85 -6.69
CA ARG A 129 18.20 1.99 -5.48
C ARG A 129 16.82 1.88 -4.83
N PRO A 130 16.58 0.88 -3.98
CA PRO A 130 15.36 0.84 -3.17
C PRO A 130 15.18 2.10 -2.32
N ASN A 131 13.96 2.65 -2.35
CA ASN A 131 13.57 3.84 -1.59
C ASN A 131 12.05 4.01 -1.62
N ASN A 132 11.53 5.01 -0.91
CA ASN A 132 10.17 5.48 -1.09
C ASN A 132 10.17 6.65 -2.09
N TYR A 133 9.58 6.43 -3.25
CA TYR A 133 9.47 7.43 -4.31
C TYR A 133 8.05 7.94 -4.44
N THR A 134 7.90 9.14 -4.95
CA THR A 134 6.61 9.67 -5.40
C THR A 134 6.78 10.25 -6.79
N PHE A 135 6.11 9.69 -7.76
CA PHE A 135 5.92 10.30 -9.07
C PHE A 135 4.70 11.21 -8.99
N ASP A 136 4.91 12.48 -9.28
CA ASP A 136 3.88 13.52 -9.30
C ASP A 136 3.75 14.06 -10.71
N PRO A 137 2.70 13.67 -11.46
CA PRO A 137 2.54 14.00 -12.87
C PRO A 137 2.27 15.48 -13.14
N ARG A 138 1.89 16.25 -12.12
CA ARG A 138 1.51 17.66 -12.22
C ARG A 138 2.32 18.58 -11.33
N GLY A 139 3.18 18.05 -10.45
CA GLY A 139 3.96 18.85 -9.50
C GLY A 139 3.16 19.43 -8.33
N ASP A 140 1.84 19.25 -8.31
CA ASP A 140 0.89 19.81 -7.33
C ASP A 140 0.40 18.80 -6.28
N GLY A 141 0.87 17.55 -6.38
CA GLY A 141 0.49 16.43 -5.51
C GLY A 141 -0.88 15.82 -5.83
N THR A 142 -1.56 16.29 -6.87
CA THR A 142 -2.77 15.63 -7.37
C THR A 142 -2.39 14.48 -8.29
N CYS A 143 -3.13 13.39 -8.25
CA CYS A 143 -2.88 12.19 -9.05
C CYS A 143 -1.48 11.55 -8.82
N ALA A 144 -0.85 11.76 -7.68
CA ALA A 144 0.47 11.21 -7.41
C ALA A 144 0.46 9.69 -7.27
N LEU A 145 1.57 9.06 -7.69
CA LEU A 145 1.86 7.65 -7.47
C LEU A 145 2.99 7.52 -6.44
N HIS A 146 2.71 6.87 -5.31
CA HIS A 146 3.74 6.49 -4.36
C HIS A 146 4.31 5.12 -4.73
N ILE A 147 5.62 5.04 -4.94
CA ILE A 147 6.33 3.82 -5.32
C ILE A 147 7.18 3.39 -4.13
N PHE A 148 6.72 2.39 -3.40
CA PHE A 148 7.40 1.85 -2.23
C PHE A 148 8.25 0.66 -2.62
N THR A 149 9.54 0.76 -2.38
CA THR A 149 10.46 -0.28 -2.77
C THR A 149 11.42 -0.63 -1.65
N ASN A 150 11.82 -1.91 -1.59
CA ASN A 150 12.82 -2.40 -0.65
C ASN A 150 13.86 -3.23 -1.38
N ALA A 151 14.98 -3.50 -0.72
CA ALA A 151 15.83 -4.61 -1.12
C ALA A 151 15.08 -5.94 -0.93
N PRO A 152 15.30 -6.94 -1.78
CA PRO A 152 14.67 -8.25 -1.62
C PRO A 152 14.91 -8.83 -0.23
N GLU A 153 13.91 -9.49 0.31
CA GLU A 153 14.01 -10.12 1.63
C GLU A 153 15.10 -11.19 1.62
N LYS A 154 16.03 -11.09 2.54
CA LYS A 154 17.12 -12.10 2.69
C LYS A 154 16.61 -13.40 3.28
N SER A 155 15.61 -13.32 4.14
CA SER A 155 14.96 -14.47 4.78
C SER A 155 13.54 -14.10 5.18
N ARG A 156 12.67 -15.10 5.20
CA ARG A 156 11.29 -14.99 5.72
C ARG A 156 11.16 -15.87 6.96
N PRO A 157 10.31 -15.53 7.91
CA PRO A 157 10.07 -16.41 9.05
C PRO A 157 9.45 -17.73 8.58
N ASP A 158 9.73 -18.80 9.32
CA ASP A 158 9.13 -20.10 9.05
C ASP A 158 7.62 -20.04 9.32
N LYS A 159 6.83 -20.34 8.32
CA LYS A 159 5.36 -20.38 8.44
C LYS A 159 4.84 -21.46 9.36
N ASN A 160 5.67 -22.46 9.70
CA ASN A 160 5.32 -23.55 10.60
C ASN A 160 5.74 -23.28 12.05
N ASP A 161 6.49 -22.19 12.32
CA ASP A 161 6.82 -21.80 13.68
C ASP A 161 5.54 -21.37 14.43
N PRO A 162 5.20 -21.98 15.58
CA PRO A 162 4.01 -21.65 16.35
C PRO A 162 3.99 -20.21 16.88
N ASN A 163 5.14 -19.52 16.85
CA ASN A 163 5.25 -18.11 17.21
C ASN A 163 5.05 -17.16 16.03
N VAL A 164 4.87 -17.68 14.82
CA VAL A 164 4.68 -16.88 13.60
C VAL A 164 3.22 -16.94 13.16
N ILE A 165 2.59 -15.79 13.08
CA ILE A 165 1.32 -15.61 12.37
C ILE A 165 1.70 -15.19 10.95
N TYR A 166 1.72 -16.15 10.04
CA TYR A 166 2.11 -15.94 8.66
C TYR A 166 0.87 -15.67 7.80
N LEU A 167 0.78 -14.49 7.24
CA LEU A 167 -0.27 -14.11 6.29
C LEU A 167 0.32 -14.10 4.88
N GLY A 168 -0.03 -15.11 4.08
CA GLY A 168 0.34 -15.20 2.67
C GLY A 168 -0.39 -14.15 1.82
N ALA A 169 -0.02 -14.05 0.53
CA ALA A 169 -0.69 -13.16 -0.40
C ALA A 169 -2.21 -13.38 -0.42
N GLY A 170 -2.99 -12.29 -0.51
CA GLY A 170 -4.45 -12.29 -0.47
C GLY A 170 -5.02 -11.43 0.65
N VAL A 171 -6.36 -11.40 0.76
CA VAL A 171 -7.06 -10.59 1.77
C VAL A 171 -7.40 -11.43 3.01
N HIS A 172 -6.87 -11.01 4.15
CA HIS A 172 -7.12 -11.60 5.46
C HIS A 172 -7.97 -10.65 6.29
N LYS A 173 -9.21 -11.00 6.54
CA LYS A 173 -10.15 -10.16 7.28
C LYS A 173 -10.12 -10.51 8.77
N ILE A 174 -9.91 -9.50 9.62
CA ILE A 174 -9.92 -9.68 11.07
C ILE A 174 -10.98 -8.81 11.75
N ASP A 175 -11.59 -9.37 12.78
CA ASP A 175 -12.37 -8.65 13.77
C ASP A 175 -11.46 -8.13 14.89
N LYS A 176 -10.70 -9.03 15.49
CA LYS A 176 -9.70 -8.77 16.53
C LYS A 176 -8.52 -9.73 16.37
N MET A 177 -7.35 -9.25 16.71
CA MET A 177 -6.11 -10.01 16.75
C MET A 177 -5.31 -9.59 17.99
N LYS A 178 -4.94 -10.54 18.82
CA LYS A 178 -4.03 -10.30 19.94
C LYS A 178 -2.64 -10.84 19.60
N LEU A 179 -1.63 -10.02 19.80
CA LEU A 179 -0.23 -10.44 19.69
C LEU A 179 0.36 -10.51 21.10
N ASP A 180 0.56 -11.72 21.57
CA ASP A 180 1.22 -12.00 22.85
C ASP A 180 2.74 -11.89 22.70
N SER A 181 3.47 -12.02 23.82
CA SER A 181 4.93 -12.00 23.83
C SER A 181 5.53 -13.07 22.93
N ASN A 182 6.69 -12.74 22.33
CA ASN A 182 7.46 -13.58 21.42
C ASN A 182 6.74 -13.94 20.11
N LYS A 183 5.73 -13.16 19.69
CA LYS A 183 5.01 -13.38 18.43
C LYS A 183 5.56 -12.52 17.30
N THR A 184 5.58 -13.12 16.12
CA THR A 184 5.83 -12.44 14.85
C THR A 184 4.57 -12.46 14.01
N LEU A 185 4.05 -11.30 13.63
CA LEU A 185 3.06 -11.15 12.57
C LEU A 185 3.82 -10.81 11.28
N TYR A 186 3.83 -11.74 10.34
CA TYR A 186 4.46 -11.55 9.05
C TYR A 186 3.40 -11.42 7.94
N LEU A 187 3.48 -10.36 7.18
CA LEU A 187 2.62 -10.10 6.04
C LEU A 187 3.43 -10.24 4.75
N GLU A 188 3.22 -11.31 4.02
CA GLU A 188 3.89 -11.53 2.73
C GLU A 188 3.53 -10.43 1.72
N GLY A 189 4.38 -10.23 0.72
CA GLY A 189 4.06 -9.31 -0.38
C GLY A 189 2.76 -9.71 -1.10
N GLY A 190 1.83 -8.78 -1.24
CA GLY A 190 0.48 -9.04 -1.72
C GLY A 190 -0.51 -9.46 -0.63
N ALA A 191 -0.09 -9.58 0.64
CA ALA A 191 -1.02 -9.78 1.76
C ALA A 191 -1.68 -8.44 2.16
N VAL A 192 -2.98 -8.48 2.40
CA VAL A 192 -3.74 -7.35 2.93
C VAL A 192 -4.50 -7.80 4.17
N LEU A 193 -4.09 -7.33 5.33
CA LEU A 193 -4.80 -7.54 6.60
C LEU A 193 -5.88 -6.48 6.75
N LEU A 194 -7.13 -6.84 6.43
CA LEU A 194 -8.26 -5.93 6.50
C LEU A 194 -8.87 -5.91 7.90
N CYS A 195 -8.71 -4.79 8.58
CA CYS A 195 -9.34 -4.53 9.87
C CYS A 195 -10.84 -4.27 9.71
N SER A 196 -11.67 -5.18 10.23
CA SER A 196 -13.14 -5.11 10.10
C SER A 196 -13.82 -5.57 11.41
N PRO A 197 -13.64 -4.81 12.50
CA PRO A 197 -14.20 -5.17 13.80
C PRO A 197 -15.72 -5.17 13.78
N LYS A 198 -16.34 -6.22 14.34
CA LYS A 198 -17.79 -6.42 14.35
C LYS A 198 -18.50 -5.68 15.47
N GLU A 199 -17.82 -5.43 16.58
CA GLU A 199 -18.45 -4.78 17.72
C GLU A 199 -18.79 -3.33 17.44
N LYS A 200 -20.06 -2.99 17.58
CA LYS A 200 -20.53 -1.61 17.71
C LYS A 200 -20.48 -1.22 19.19
N LYS A 201 -19.43 -0.53 19.62
CA LYS A 201 -19.33 -0.03 21.00
C LYS A 201 -19.71 1.42 21.04
N GLY A 202 -20.72 1.74 21.85
CA GLY A 202 -21.10 3.10 22.27
C GLY A 202 -21.11 4.13 21.15
N ILE A 203 -22.24 4.71 20.92
CA ILE A 203 -22.38 5.84 19.99
C ILE A 203 -22.27 7.11 20.81
N TYR A 204 -21.39 8.03 20.41
CA TYR A 204 -21.38 9.39 20.94
C TYR A 204 -21.48 10.40 19.80
N LYS A 205 -21.99 11.59 20.10
CA LYS A 205 -22.18 12.63 19.09
C LYS A 205 -21.13 13.71 19.23
N VAL A 206 -20.46 14.04 18.13
CA VAL A 206 -19.58 15.18 18.03
C VAL A 206 -20.11 16.08 16.92
N ASN A 207 -20.48 17.31 17.25
CA ASN A 207 -21.05 18.28 16.30
C ASN A 207 -22.23 17.72 15.48
N GLY A 208 -23.09 16.92 16.12
CA GLY A 208 -24.26 16.31 15.48
C GLY A 208 -24.00 15.01 14.73
N ILE A 209 -22.75 14.59 14.61
CA ILE A 209 -22.34 13.36 13.95
C ILE A 209 -22.25 12.24 14.98
N GLU A 210 -22.92 11.14 14.68
CA GLU A 210 -22.80 9.91 15.47
C GLU A 210 -21.50 9.19 15.15
N LEU A 211 -20.65 9.04 16.16
CA LEU A 211 -19.38 8.32 16.06
C LEU A 211 -19.39 7.11 16.98
N ASN A 212 -18.93 5.98 16.48
CA ASN A 212 -18.66 4.83 17.33
C ASN A 212 -17.38 5.07 18.16
N ASN A 213 -17.26 4.39 19.31
CA ASN A 213 -16.02 4.37 20.06
C ASN A 213 -14.86 3.88 19.19
N MET A 214 -13.67 4.39 19.47
CA MET A 214 -12.46 4.01 18.77
C MET A 214 -12.23 2.50 18.84
N LYS A 215 -11.98 1.89 17.69
CA LYS A 215 -11.68 0.47 17.54
C LYS A 215 -10.20 0.29 17.33
N GLU A 216 -9.64 -0.69 18.03
CA GLU A 216 -8.22 -1.03 18.00
C GLU A 216 -8.10 -2.56 17.75
N PRO A 217 -8.26 -3.02 16.51
CA PRO A 217 -8.40 -4.46 16.23
C PRO A 217 -7.15 -5.28 16.50
N ILE A 218 -5.94 -4.72 16.39
CA ILE A 218 -4.69 -5.42 16.68
C ILE A 218 -4.19 -4.95 18.04
N THR A 219 -4.14 -5.86 19.01
CA THR A 219 -3.79 -5.50 20.39
C THR A 219 -2.49 -6.13 20.85
N LEU A 220 -1.60 -5.28 21.39
CA LEU A 220 -0.35 -5.61 22.03
C LEU A 220 -0.38 -4.93 23.39
N VAL A 221 -0.62 -5.68 24.47
CA VAL A 221 -0.71 -5.13 25.83
C VAL A 221 0.17 -5.96 26.75
N ASP A 222 1.09 -5.28 27.44
CA ASP A 222 2.06 -5.86 28.37
C ASP A 222 2.82 -7.05 27.74
N ALA A 223 3.21 -6.91 26.48
CA ALA A 223 3.88 -7.95 25.69
C ALA A 223 5.36 -7.58 25.45
N GLU A 224 6.19 -8.60 25.29
CA GLU A 224 7.62 -8.43 25.00
C GLU A 224 8.02 -9.20 23.73
N ASN A 225 9.05 -8.70 23.03
CA ASN A 225 9.63 -9.34 21.84
C ASN A 225 8.59 -9.57 20.73
N VAL A 226 7.88 -8.54 20.33
CA VAL A 226 6.88 -8.62 19.25
C VAL A 226 7.44 -8.01 17.98
N THR A 227 7.27 -8.73 16.88
CA THR A 227 7.65 -8.24 15.54
C THR A 227 6.44 -8.23 14.61
N ILE A 228 6.25 -7.13 13.90
CA ILE A 228 5.28 -7.01 12.80
C ILE A 228 6.08 -6.57 11.57
N CYS A 229 6.15 -7.42 10.57
CA CYS A 229 7.03 -7.16 9.41
C CYS A 229 6.52 -7.81 8.12
N GLY A 230 7.23 -7.54 7.03
CA GLY A 230 6.97 -8.12 5.70
C GLY A 230 6.84 -7.07 4.60
N ARG A 231 6.03 -7.38 3.58
CA ARG A 231 5.75 -6.49 2.44
C ARG A 231 4.26 -6.22 2.24
N GLY A 232 3.45 -6.70 3.19
CA GLY A 232 2.00 -6.57 3.11
C GLY A 232 1.46 -5.27 3.68
N ILE A 233 0.15 -5.18 3.71
CA ILE A 233 -0.61 -3.98 4.03
C ILE A 233 -1.54 -4.29 5.21
N ILE A 234 -1.57 -3.39 6.20
CA ILE A 234 -2.64 -3.34 7.21
C ILE A 234 -3.62 -2.26 6.75
N SER A 235 -4.85 -2.66 6.47
CA SER A 235 -5.86 -1.79 5.89
C SER A 235 -7.03 -1.56 6.85
N CYS A 236 -7.36 -0.29 7.06
CA CYS A 236 -8.57 0.15 7.73
C CYS A 236 -9.63 0.64 6.73
N ALA A 237 -9.52 0.23 5.47
CA ALA A 237 -10.38 0.69 4.37
C ALA A 237 -11.88 0.58 4.72
N GLY A 238 -12.62 1.60 4.36
CA GLY A 238 -14.05 1.66 4.58
C GLY A 238 -14.48 1.89 6.03
N SER A 239 -13.55 2.17 6.97
CA SER A 239 -13.90 2.41 8.37
C SER A 239 -14.83 3.62 8.55
N LEU A 240 -14.51 4.75 7.95
CA LEU A 240 -15.35 5.96 8.04
C LEU A 240 -16.69 5.84 7.33
N GLN A 241 -16.74 5.18 6.18
CA GLN A 241 -17.99 4.91 5.47
C GLN A 241 -18.96 4.07 6.33
N ARG A 242 -18.41 3.29 7.25
CA ARG A 242 -19.19 2.55 8.26
C ARG A 242 -19.45 3.36 9.55
N GLY A 243 -19.02 4.62 9.60
CA GLY A 243 -19.10 5.46 10.80
C GLY A 243 -18.19 4.99 11.94
N GLU A 244 -17.05 4.40 11.62
CA GLU A 244 -16.12 3.81 12.57
C GLU A 244 -14.89 4.68 12.75
N ARG A 245 -14.52 4.94 14.01
CA ARG A 245 -13.20 5.47 14.35
C ARG A 245 -12.26 4.29 14.54
N MET A 246 -11.14 4.28 13.83
CA MET A 246 -10.24 3.14 13.82
C MET A 246 -8.78 3.56 13.86
N THR A 247 -8.10 3.08 14.89
CA THR A 247 -6.65 3.01 15.01
C THR A 247 -6.28 1.52 14.85
N PRO A 248 -5.44 1.11 13.91
CA PRO A 248 -5.18 -0.32 13.68
C PRO A 248 -4.62 -1.02 14.92
N PHE A 249 -3.86 -0.30 15.75
CA PHE A 249 -3.14 -0.88 16.88
C PHE A 249 -3.59 -0.33 18.23
N ARG A 250 -3.60 -1.23 19.23
CA ARG A 250 -3.57 -0.90 20.66
C ARG A 250 -2.25 -1.40 21.23
N ILE A 251 -1.26 -0.50 21.37
CA ILE A 251 0.07 -0.82 21.86
C ILE A 251 0.27 -0.16 23.22
N ARG A 252 0.34 -0.95 24.29
CA ARG A 252 0.47 -0.47 25.66
C ARG A 252 1.41 -1.34 26.47
N GLY A 253 2.38 -0.75 27.17
CA GLY A 253 3.31 -1.46 28.04
C GLY A 253 4.22 -2.47 27.32
N VAL A 254 4.46 -2.29 26.03
CA VAL A 254 5.22 -3.25 25.20
C VAL A 254 6.70 -2.96 25.28
N LYS A 255 7.52 -4.03 25.32
CA LYS A 255 8.97 -3.95 25.32
C LYS A 255 9.56 -4.75 24.17
N ASN A 256 10.60 -4.21 23.54
CA ASN A 256 11.25 -4.80 22.37
C ASN A 256 10.24 -5.06 21.23
N LEU A 257 9.71 -3.98 20.66
CA LEU A 257 8.76 -4.00 19.53
C LEU A 257 9.48 -3.63 18.23
N THR A 258 9.27 -4.43 17.19
CA THR A 258 9.70 -4.09 15.82
C THR A 258 8.50 -3.96 14.89
N LEU A 259 8.37 -2.80 14.23
CA LEU A 259 7.46 -2.58 13.10
C LEU A 259 8.31 -2.33 11.86
N ARG A 260 8.31 -3.24 10.87
CA ARG A 260 9.23 -3.12 9.74
C ARG A 260 8.62 -3.45 8.39
N ASP A 261 8.88 -2.56 7.42
CA ASP A 261 8.65 -2.76 5.98
C ASP A 261 7.20 -3.01 5.55
N ILE A 262 6.24 -2.79 6.41
CA ILE A 262 4.80 -2.89 6.11
C ILE A 262 4.21 -1.55 5.73
N ALA A 263 3.03 -1.56 5.12
CA ALA A 263 2.22 -0.37 4.90
C ALA A 263 0.96 -0.39 5.78
N ILE A 264 0.57 0.79 6.27
CA ILE A 264 -0.72 1.02 6.95
C ILE A 264 -1.50 1.99 6.09
N ILE A 265 -2.75 1.64 5.77
CA ILE A 265 -3.59 2.50 4.94
C ILE A 265 -4.95 2.77 5.57
N GLU A 266 -5.44 3.98 5.35
CA GLU A 266 -6.82 4.40 5.60
C GLU A 266 -7.28 4.25 7.05
N ALA A 267 -6.38 4.38 8.03
CA ALA A 267 -6.80 4.56 9.40
C ALA A 267 -7.55 5.89 9.55
N SER A 268 -8.70 5.88 10.23
CA SER A 268 -9.50 7.10 10.43
C SER A 268 -9.07 7.90 11.67
N GLU A 269 -8.16 7.34 12.43
CA GLU A 269 -7.53 7.93 13.61
C GLU A 269 -6.02 7.67 13.52
N TRP A 270 -5.31 7.69 14.63
CA TRP A 270 -3.87 7.48 14.65
C TRP A 270 -3.46 6.13 14.06
N ASN A 271 -2.45 6.13 13.21
CA ASN A 271 -1.93 4.90 12.61
C ASN A 271 -1.10 4.09 13.60
N VAL A 272 -0.27 4.75 14.40
CA VAL A 272 0.53 4.10 15.45
C VAL A 272 0.51 4.98 16.70
N SER A 273 0.10 4.40 17.83
CA SER A 273 0.12 5.03 19.14
C SER A 273 0.84 4.14 20.13
N LEU A 274 1.87 4.65 20.76
CA LEU A 274 2.73 3.94 21.69
C LEU A 274 2.54 4.50 23.12
N TYR A 275 2.04 3.68 24.04
CA TYR A 275 1.87 4.07 25.44
C TYR A 275 2.70 3.19 26.35
N GLY A 276 3.70 3.76 27.02
CA GLY A 276 4.59 3.03 27.93
C GLY A 276 5.44 1.97 27.23
N ALA A 277 5.70 2.13 25.92
CA ALA A 277 6.53 1.21 25.16
C ALA A 277 8.03 1.52 25.38
N LYS A 278 8.87 0.49 25.34
CA LYS A 278 10.33 0.56 25.47
C LYS A 278 10.99 -0.25 24.37
N ASP A 279 12.19 0.17 23.96
CA ASP A 279 13.02 -0.54 22.98
C ASP A 279 12.24 -0.79 21.68
N VAL A 280 11.77 0.28 21.03
CA VAL A 280 10.92 0.21 19.82
C VAL A 280 11.75 0.55 18.58
N LEU A 281 11.71 -0.35 17.60
CA LEU A 281 12.24 -0.12 16.25
C LEU A 281 11.08 0.05 15.27
N ILE A 282 11.02 1.19 14.60
CA ILE A 282 10.14 1.44 13.46
C ILE A 282 11.01 1.73 12.26
N ASP A 283 11.03 0.82 11.29
CA ASP A 283 11.89 0.90 10.12
C ASP A 283 11.11 0.56 8.84
N GLY A 284 11.23 1.39 7.82
CA GLY A 284 10.55 1.16 6.54
C GLY A 284 9.01 1.15 6.61
N LEU A 285 8.40 1.68 7.67
CA LEU A 285 6.94 1.79 7.80
C LEU A 285 6.40 2.85 6.83
N ARG A 286 5.36 2.52 6.07
CA ARG A 286 4.67 3.42 5.16
C ARG A 286 3.27 3.67 5.66
N ILE A 287 2.87 4.93 5.68
CA ILE A 287 1.53 5.32 6.14
C ILE A 287 0.89 6.15 5.04
N LEU A 288 -0.25 5.67 4.56
CA LEU A 288 -1.11 6.39 3.62
C LEU A 288 -2.51 6.52 4.23
N SER A 289 -2.77 7.65 4.81
CA SER A 289 -4.07 7.97 5.36
C SER A 289 -4.46 9.38 4.95
N TYR A 290 -5.72 9.56 4.59
CA TYR A 290 -6.25 10.85 4.15
C TYR A 290 -7.26 11.46 5.13
N TYR A 291 -7.37 10.88 6.32
CA TYR A 291 -8.28 11.36 7.36
C TYR A 291 -7.60 12.35 8.32
N VAL A 292 -8.43 13.18 8.96
CA VAL A 292 -8.01 14.36 9.77
C VAL A 292 -7.04 14.06 10.89
N ASN A 293 -7.17 12.91 11.52
CA ASN A 293 -6.41 12.55 12.72
C ASN A 293 -5.51 11.34 12.49
N SER A 294 -5.19 11.05 11.25
CA SER A 294 -4.39 9.88 10.90
C SER A 294 -2.89 10.17 10.85
#